data_4a1c993644013e347acb903d28e98e4e
#
_entry.id   4a1c993644013e347acb903d28e98e4e
#
_cell.length_a   1.000
_cell.length_b   1.000
_cell.length_c   1.000
_cell.angle_alpha   90.00
_cell.angle_beta   90.00
_cell.angle_gamma   90.00
#
_symmetry.space_group_name_H-M   'P 1'
#
loop_
_entity.id
_entity.type
_entity.pdbx_description
1 polymer ?
#
loop_
_entity_poly.entity_id
_entity_poly.type
_entity_poly.pdbx_seq_one_letter_code
_entity_poly.pdbx_strand_id
1 'polypeptide(L)' 'MERLVVMNFSDSSVSVYTNPEDKDTETLLRELGHNIDECSVMFCESVTINLK' A
#
# COMPACT_ATOMS: atom_id res chain seq x y z
N MET A 1 7.68 -10.33 8.89
CA MET A 1 7.36 -10.31 7.45
C MET A 1 6.88 -8.92 7.10
N GLU A 2 7.52 -8.30 6.14
CA GLU A 2 7.16 -6.93 5.76
C GLU A 2 5.88 -6.88 4.95
N ARG A 3 5.08 -5.85 5.17
CA ARG A 3 3.84 -5.61 4.45
C ARG A 3 3.78 -4.18 3.95
N LEU A 4 3.14 -4.01 2.82
CA LEU A 4 2.88 -2.70 2.24
C LEU A 4 1.38 -2.45 2.28
N VAL A 5 0.98 -1.36 2.93
CA VAL A 5 -0.43 -0.94 3.00
C VAL A 5 -0.60 0.25 2.07
N VAL A 6 -1.54 0.14 1.15
CA VAL A 6 -1.85 1.20 0.18
C VAL A 6 -3.28 1.66 0.39
N MET A 7 -3.44 2.95 0.68
CA MET A 7 -4.76 3.58 0.78
C MET A 7 -4.99 4.40 -0.47
N ASN A 8 -5.96 4.00 -1.28
CA ASN A 8 -6.28 4.69 -2.52
C ASN A 8 -7.50 5.58 -2.31
N PHE A 9 -7.31 6.89 -2.47
CA PHE A 9 -8.36 7.87 -2.18
C PHE A 9 -9.37 8.01 -3.31
N SER A 10 -8.99 7.63 -4.54
CA SER A 10 -9.89 7.79 -5.67
C SER A 10 -11.05 6.79 -5.64
N ASP A 11 -10.82 5.60 -5.11
CA ASP A 11 -11.86 4.57 -5.01
C ASP A 11 -12.14 4.14 -3.57
N SER A 12 -11.56 4.84 -2.59
CA SER A 12 -11.76 4.58 -1.17
C SER A 12 -11.39 3.16 -0.76
N SER A 13 -10.31 2.63 -1.32
CA SER A 13 -9.87 1.27 -1.03
C SER A 13 -8.60 1.23 -0.20
N VAL A 14 -8.44 0.13 0.53
CA VAL A 14 -7.23 -0.16 1.28
C VAL A 14 -6.75 -1.54 0.85
N SER A 15 -5.51 -1.61 0.40
CA SER A 15 -4.90 -2.86 -0.05
C SER A 15 -3.70 -3.19 0.81
N VAL A 16 -3.54 -4.46 1.19
CA VAL A 16 -2.40 -4.92 1.96
C VAL A 16 -1.66 -5.98 1.15
N TYR A 17 -0.39 -5.73 0.89
CA TYR A 17 0.46 -6.65 0.15
C TYR A 17 1.51 -7.23 1.10
N THR A 18 1.77 -8.52 0.97
CA THR A 18 2.79 -9.20 1.77
C THR A 18 4.07 -9.32 0.95
N ASN A 19 5.22 -9.24 1.63
CA ASN A 19 6.54 -9.39 1.01
C ASN A 19 6.72 -8.46 -0.20
N PRO A 20 6.58 -7.13 -0.03
CA PRO A 20 6.81 -6.22 -1.14
C PRO A 20 8.25 -6.35 -1.64
N GLU A 21 8.44 -6.18 -2.95
CA GLU A 21 9.77 -6.23 -3.53
C GLU A 21 10.60 -5.04 -3.05
N ASP A 22 11.93 -5.20 -3.07
CA ASP A 22 12.85 -4.15 -2.65
C ASP A 22 12.99 -3.11 -3.76
N LYS A 23 11.94 -2.33 -3.95
CA LYS A 23 11.88 -1.26 -4.94
C LYS A 23 11.41 0.02 -4.26
N ASP A 24 11.62 1.15 -4.91
CA ASP A 24 11.11 2.41 -4.37
C ASP A 24 9.58 2.43 -4.46
N THR A 25 8.97 3.25 -3.60
CA THR A 25 7.51 3.30 -3.46
C THR A 25 6.82 3.62 -4.77
N GLU A 26 7.33 4.60 -5.52
CA GLU A 26 6.73 5.01 -6.77
C GLU A 26 6.69 3.85 -7.78
N THR A 27 7.78 3.12 -7.88
CA THR A 27 7.86 1.97 -8.79
C THR A 27 6.89 0.88 -8.38
N LEU A 28 6.83 0.56 -7.07
CA LEU A 28 5.90 -0.45 -6.55
C LEU A 28 4.45 -0.08 -6.85
N LEU A 29 4.06 1.16 -6.58
CA LEU A 29 2.69 1.59 -6.80
C LEU A 29 2.33 1.54 -8.28
N ARG A 30 3.24 1.93 -9.16
CA ARG A 30 3.01 1.89 -10.59
C ARG A 30 2.81 0.46 -11.08
N GLU A 31 3.64 -0.47 -10.61
CA GLU A 31 3.52 -1.88 -10.99
C GLU A 31 2.24 -2.52 -10.49
N LEU A 32 1.75 -2.07 -9.33
CA LEU A 32 0.50 -2.57 -8.75
C LEU A 32 -0.74 -1.90 -9.33
N GLY A 33 -0.55 -0.92 -10.21
CA GLY A 33 -1.66 -0.25 -10.86
C GLY A 33 -2.25 0.92 -10.10
N HIS A 34 -1.53 1.45 -9.11
CA HIS A 34 -1.98 2.59 -8.32
C HIS A 34 -1.40 3.89 -8.85
N ASN A 35 -2.16 4.97 -8.71
CA ASN A 35 -1.70 6.31 -9.02
C ASN A 35 -1.10 6.92 -7.75
N ILE A 36 0.19 7.22 -7.76
CA ILE A 36 0.89 7.70 -6.56
C ILE A 36 0.31 9.00 -6.02
N ASP A 37 -0.26 9.84 -6.87
CA ASP A 37 -0.85 11.11 -6.46
C ASP A 37 -2.17 10.92 -5.70
N GLU A 38 -2.78 9.74 -5.78
CA GLU A 38 -4.06 9.44 -5.18
C GLU A 38 -3.96 8.40 -4.06
N CYS A 39 -2.74 8.07 -3.63
CA CYS A 39 -2.50 7.02 -2.66
C CYS A 39 -1.63 7.49 -1.51
N SER A 40 -1.83 6.89 -0.35
CA SER A 40 -0.88 6.94 0.76
C SER A 40 -0.44 5.52 1.06
N VAL A 41 0.81 5.37 1.49
CA VAL A 41 1.36 4.05 1.77
C VAL A 41 2.00 4.00 3.14
N MET A 42 2.07 2.78 3.69
CA MET A 42 2.76 2.52 4.93
C MET A 42 3.47 1.17 4.83
N PHE A 43 4.76 1.16 5.18
CA PHE A 43 5.50 -0.09 5.32
C PHE A 43 5.49 -0.49 6.79
N CYS A 44 5.19 -1.75 7.07
CA CYS A 44 5.13 -2.25 8.44
C CYS A 44 5.33 -3.76 8.47
N GLU A 45 5.53 -4.31 9.66
CA GLU A 45 5.71 -5.75 9.81
C GLU A 45 4.38 -6.47 10.00
N SER A 46 3.41 -5.80 10.57
CA SER A 46 2.07 -6.36 10.75
C SER A 46 1.04 -5.25 10.68
N VAL A 47 -0.19 -5.61 10.34
CA VAL A 47 -1.27 -4.65 10.16
C VAL A 47 -2.43 -5.06 11.04
N THR A 48 -2.96 -4.10 11.81
CA THR A 48 -4.20 -4.28 12.56
C THR A 48 -5.22 -3.28 12.01
N ILE A 49 -6.38 -3.77 11.63
CA ILE A 49 -7.45 -2.93 11.10
C ILE A 49 -8.52 -2.81 12.15
N ASN A 50 -8.79 -1.58 12.59
CA ASN A 50 -9.81 -1.29 13.58
C ASN A 50 -10.99 -0.61 12.89
N LEU A 51 -12.12 -1.30 12.87
CA LEU A 51 -13.36 -0.75 12.32
C LEU A 51 -14.22 -0.25 13.47
N LYS A 52 -14.56 1.03 13.42
CA LYS A 52 -15.31 1.67 14.50
C LYS A 52 -16.64 2.21 14.01
#